data_40aa4d37831eb3141258df9ac452f7c3
#
_entry.id   40aa4d37831eb3141258df9ac452f7c3
#
_cell.length_a   1.000
_cell.length_b   1.000
_cell.length_c   1.000
_cell.angle_alpha   90.00
_cell.angle_beta   90.00
_cell.angle_gamma   90.00
#
_symmetry.space_group_name_H-M   'P 1'
#
loop_
_entity.id
_entity.type
_entity.pdbx_description
1 polymer ?
#
loop_
_entity_poly.entity_id
_entity_poly.type
_entity_poly.pdbx_seq_one_letter_code
_entity_poly.pdbx_strand_id
1 'polypeptide(L)'
;MSTPTITEQTVDVWGGRLTITVKIAGAGTPLLYLHPAAGLAWDPFLSHLASRYTVYAPEFPGTTDGNPYAIHTIDTLSDMVLAYEELIRALGLDRPVVVGQSFGGMLAAELAAAFPALPEKLILLDPIGLWSEAAPTANWIATPPEQLPALLFHDPTSPAAQSMLAPSDDIEQQQAAAAAMVWAFGCTGKFAWPIPDRGLRYRLHRVVAPTLIVWGREDRLVSAAYAEQFHKLIADSTVTIIEDCGHIPQVEKLDETLEAVDKFLL
;
A
#
# COMPACT_ATOMS: atom_id res chain seq x y z
N MET A 1 -23.66 2.38 -5.10
CA MET A 1 -23.32 0.95 -4.91
C MET A 1 -23.53 0.61 -3.44
N SER A 2 -24.01 -0.59 -3.09
CA SER A 2 -24.10 -1.01 -1.68
C SER A 2 -22.68 -1.23 -1.15
N THR A 3 -22.38 -0.76 0.06
CA THR A 3 -21.12 -1.04 0.72
C THR A 3 -20.96 -2.56 0.87
N PRO A 4 -19.84 -3.16 0.45
CA PRO A 4 -19.63 -4.60 0.59
C PRO A 4 -19.56 -4.98 2.06
N THR A 5 -20.08 -6.16 2.40
CA THR A 5 -19.89 -6.70 3.76
C THR A 5 -18.43 -7.11 3.93
N ILE A 6 -17.76 -6.48 4.88
CA ILE A 6 -16.38 -6.79 5.23
C ILE A 6 -16.40 -7.84 6.35
N THR A 7 -15.64 -8.91 6.16
CA THR A 7 -15.38 -9.93 7.19
C THR A 7 -13.91 -9.88 7.59
N GLU A 8 -13.60 -10.36 8.78
CA GLU A 8 -12.22 -10.44 9.26
C GLU A 8 -11.84 -11.90 9.52
N GLN A 9 -10.61 -12.23 9.16
CA GLN A 9 -10.00 -13.53 9.41
C GLN A 9 -8.60 -13.31 9.99
N THR A 10 -8.24 -14.08 11.02
CA THR A 10 -6.87 -14.12 11.52
C THR A 10 -6.14 -15.32 10.94
N VAL A 11 -4.87 -15.12 10.58
CA VAL A 11 -4.01 -16.16 9.99
C VAL A 11 -2.68 -16.19 10.71
N ASP A 12 -2.30 -17.34 11.21
CA ASP A 12 -0.99 -17.55 11.83
C ASP A 12 0.05 -17.87 10.76
N VAL A 13 1.13 -17.10 10.78
CA VAL A 13 2.29 -17.22 9.87
C VAL A 13 3.60 -17.18 10.65
N TRP A 14 4.71 -17.24 9.96
CA TRP A 14 6.04 -17.16 10.58
C TRP A 14 6.25 -18.25 11.63
N GLY A 15 5.82 -19.49 11.30
CA GLY A 15 5.86 -20.62 12.22
C GLY A 15 4.96 -20.44 13.47
N GLY A 16 3.83 -19.75 13.33
CA GLY A 16 2.89 -19.49 14.42
C GLY A 16 3.30 -18.37 15.39
N ARG A 17 4.36 -17.61 15.04
CA ARG A 17 4.85 -16.50 15.88
C ARG A 17 4.19 -15.18 15.57
N LEU A 18 3.53 -15.07 14.41
CA LEU A 18 2.85 -13.86 13.96
C LEU A 18 1.43 -14.20 13.53
N THR A 19 0.45 -13.53 14.11
CA THR A 19 -0.94 -13.57 13.66
C THR A 19 -1.24 -12.29 12.88
N ILE A 20 -1.72 -12.43 11.65
CA ILE A 20 -2.12 -11.30 10.78
C ILE A 20 -3.64 -11.30 10.66
N THR A 21 -4.26 -10.15 10.91
CA THR A 21 -5.67 -9.91 10.64
C THR A 21 -5.83 -9.51 9.18
N VAL A 22 -6.77 -10.16 8.48
CA VAL A 22 -7.07 -9.91 7.06
C VAL A 22 -8.53 -9.49 6.94
N LYS A 23 -8.77 -8.31 6.39
CA LYS A 23 -10.12 -7.86 6.01
C LYS A 23 -10.44 -8.41 4.62
N ILE A 24 -11.62 -9.02 4.50
CA ILE A 24 -12.03 -9.71 3.26
C ILE A 24 -13.40 -9.22 2.85
N ALA A 25 -13.55 -8.85 1.57
CA ALA A 25 -14.85 -8.53 0.99
C ALA A 25 -14.91 -8.86 -0.49
N GLY A 26 -16.13 -9.01 -1.00
CA GLY A 26 -16.39 -9.29 -2.41
C GLY A 26 -16.40 -10.77 -2.75
N ALA A 27 -16.42 -11.07 -4.05
CA ALA A 27 -16.39 -12.41 -4.61
C ALA A 27 -15.75 -12.40 -6.01
N GLY A 28 -15.09 -13.49 -6.38
CA GLY A 28 -14.42 -13.64 -7.69
C GLY A 28 -12.94 -13.95 -7.54
N THR A 29 -12.16 -13.56 -8.55
CA THR A 29 -10.70 -13.76 -8.56
C THR A 29 -10.05 -13.12 -7.33
N PRO A 30 -9.09 -13.78 -6.68
CA PRO A 30 -8.42 -13.23 -5.50
C PRO A 30 -7.56 -12.01 -5.86
N LEU A 31 -7.68 -10.97 -5.03
CA LEU A 31 -6.88 -9.75 -5.10
C LEU A 31 -6.33 -9.46 -3.70
N LEU A 32 -5.00 -9.36 -3.61
CA LEU A 32 -4.30 -8.97 -2.40
C LEU A 32 -4.02 -7.47 -2.44
N TYR A 33 -4.51 -6.74 -1.43
CA TYR A 33 -4.21 -5.31 -1.29
C TYR A 33 -3.26 -5.06 -0.12
N LEU A 34 -2.14 -4.39 -0.38
CA LEU A 34 -1.13 -4.01 0.60
C LEU A 34 -1.20 -2.50 0.87
N HIS A 35 -1.54 -2.15 2.10
CA HIS A 35 -1.87 -0.79 2.50
C HIS A 35 -0.63 0.12 2.72
N PRO A 36 -0.81 1.46 2.71
CA PRO A 36 0.24 2.43 2.97
C PRO A 36 0.76 2.41 4.41
N ALA A 37 1.77 3.24 4.67
CA ALA A 37 2.42 3.34 5.98
C ALA A 37 1.49 3.74 7.13
N ALA A 38 0.42 4.47 6.85
CA ALA A 38 -0.53 4.97 7.85
C ALA A 38 -1.52 3.93 8.38
N GLY A 39 -1.53 2.70 7.84
CA GLY A 39 -2.47 1.66 8.21
C GLY A 39 -3.51 1.37 7.13
N LEU A 40 -4.38 0.39 7.38
CA LEU A 40 -5.42 -0.05 6.47
C LEU A 40 -6.71 0.75 6.68
N ALA A 41 -7.09 1.55 5.70
CA ALA A 41 -8.42 2.11 5.58
C ALA A 41 -9.19 1.39 4.45
N TRP A 42 -10.45 1.00 4.71
CA TRP A 42 -11.31 0.46 3.67
C TRP A 42 -12.04 1.62 2.98
N ASP A 43 -11.48 2.05 1.87
CA ASP A 43 -11.90 3.22 1.10
C ASP A 43 -12.86 2.87 -0.06
N PRO A 44 -13.37 3.86 -0.81
CA PRO A 44 -14.17 3.63 -2.02
C PRO A 44 -13.44 2.85 -3.11
N PHE A 45 -12.10 2.97 -3.22
CA PHE A 45 -11.29 2.22 -4.16
C PHE A 45 -11.37 0.71 -3.87
N LEU A 46 -11.15 0.30 -2.61
CA LEU A 46 -11.27 -1.11 -2.21
C LEU A 46 -12.71 -1.63 -2.36
N SER A 47 -13.71 -0.77 -2.07
CA SER A 47 -15.12 -1.12 -2.26
C SER A 47 -15.47 -1.36 -3.73
N HIS A 48 -14.89 -0.59 -4.65
CA HIS A 48 -15.02 -0.82 -6.09
C HIS A 48 -14.37 -2.15 -6.52
N LEU A 49 -13.14 -2.39 -6.10
CA LEU A 49 -12.46 -3.67 -6.40
C LEU A 49 -13.24 -4.87 -5.86
N ALA A 50 -13.80 -4.76 -4.65
CA ALA A 50 -14.63 -5.81 -4.04
C ALA A 50 -15.94 -6.08 -4.77
N SER A 51 -16.35 -5.22 -5.69
CA SER A 51 -17.52 -5.49 -6.57
C SER A 51 -17.24 -6.55 -7.64
N ARG A 52 -15.97 -6.87 -7.93
CA ARG A 52 -15.54 -7.78 -9.01
C ARG A 52 -14.53 -8.83 -8.57
N TYR A 53 -13.84 -8.60 -7.47
CA TYR A 53 -12.78 -9.45 -6.91
C TYR A 53 -13.11 -9.85 -5.49
N THR A 54 -12.52 -10.95 -5.01
CA THR A 54 -12.40 -11.19 -3.58
C THR A 54 -11.16 -10.46 -3.10
N VAL A 55 -11.35 -9.31 -2.44
CA VAL A 55 -10.27 -8.48 -1.91
C VAL A 55 -9.84 -9.01 -0.56
N TYR A 56 -8.56 -9.33 -0.43
CA TYR A 56 -7.88 -9.68 0.81
C TYR A 56 -6.94 -8.52 1.18
N ALA A 57 -7.24 -7.85 2.28
CA ALA A 57 -6.47 -6.70 2.77
C ALA A 57 -5.90 -7.03 4.15
N PRO A 58 -4.68 -7.60 4.24
CA PRO A 58 -4.01 -7.85 5.51
C PRO A 58 -3.60 -6.54 6.17
N GLU A 59 -3.77 -6.47 7.49
CA GLU A 59 -3.22 -5.42 8.32
C GLU A 59 -1.73 -5.68 8.55
N PHE A 60 -0.92 -4.64 8.45
CA PHE A 60 0.52 -4.75 8.67
C PHE A 60 0.80 -5.09 10.15
N PRO A 61 1.81 -5.94 10.45
CA PRO A 61 2.13 -6.29 11.83
C PRO A 61 2.33 -5.07 12.74
N GLY A 62 1.59 -5.03 13.82
CA GLY A 62 1.57 -3.92 14.78
C GLY A 62 0.55 -2.83 14.48
N THR A 63 -0.17 -2.87 13.34
CA THR A 63 -1.23 -1.88 13.03
C THR A 63 -2.64 -2.39 13.37
N THR A 64 -2.77 -3.66 13.78
CA THR A 64 -4.04 -4.23 14.24
C THR A 64 -4.34 -3.80 15.67
N ASP A 65 -5.56 -3.35 15.90
CA ASP A 65 -6.05 -3.02 17.24
C ASP A 65 -5.89 -4.22 18.19
N GLY A 66 -5.38 -3.95 19.39
CA GLY A 66 -5.13 -4.97 20.41
C GLY A 66 -3.86 -5.81 20.21
N ASN A 67 -3.13 -5.65 19.11
CA ASN A 67 -1.87 -6.37 18.87
C ASN A 67 -0.72 -5.47 18.39
N PRO A 68 -0.40 -4.37 19.08
CA PRO A 68 0.62 -3.41 18.63
C PRO A 68 2.02 -4.00 18.60
N TYR A 69 2.30 -5.00 19.44
CA TYR A 69 3.65 -5.57 19.56
C TYR A 69 3.98 -6.66 18.53
N ALA A 70 3.04 -7.02 17.66
CA ALA A 70 3.28 -7.96 16.56
C ALA A 70 4.46 -7.55 15.68
N ILE A 71 4.75 -6.24 15.56
CA ILE A 71 5.89 -5.71 14.80
C ILE A 71 7.25 -6.21 15.32
N HIS A 72 7.35 -6.61 16.57
CA HIS A 72 8.61 -7.11 17.15
C HIS A 72 8.96 -8.54 16.71
N THR A 73 8.02 -9.25 16.07
CA THR A 73 8.27 -10.61 15.55
C THR A 73 8.98 -10.64 14.20
N ILE A 74 9.05 -9.51 13.51
CA ILE A 74 9.66 -9.35 12.18
C ILE A 74 10.81 -8.35 12.27
N ASP A 75 12.01 -8.77 11.92
CA ASP A 75 13.21 -7.93 12.07
C ASP A 75 13.66 -7.26 10.77
N THR A 76 13.50 -7.92 9.64
CA THR A 76 13.95 -7.40 8.35
C THR A 76 12.81 -7.33 7.33
N LEU A 77 12.99 -6.52 6.28
CA LEU A 77 12.06 -6.50 5.14
C LEU A 77 11.97 -7.87 4.45
N SER A 78 13.07 -8.63 4.41
CA SER A 78 13.06 -9.98 3.86
C SER A 78 12.19 -10.94 4.69
N ASP A 79 12.22 -10.84 6.02
CA ASP A 79 11.35 -11.63 6.90
C ASP A 79 9.88 -11.26 6.66
N MET A 80 9.59 -9.98 6.44
CA MET A 80 8.25 -9.51 6.10
C MET A 80 7.76 -10.11 4.78
N VAL A 81 8.60 -10.10 3.76
CA VAL A 81 8.30 -10.69 2.44
C VAL A 81 7.98 -12.18 2.57
N LEU A 82 8.77 -12.92 3.36
CA LEU A 82 8.53 -14.34 3.61
C LEU A 82 7.23 -14.57 4.41
N ALA A 83 6.95 -13.76 5.44
CA ALA A 83 5.72 -13.87 6.21
C ALA A 83 4.47 -13.60 5.36
N TYR A 84 4.54 -12.67 4.40
CA TYR A 84 3.43 -12.41 3.47
C TYR A 84 3.29 -13.49 2.41
N GLU A 85 4.37 -14.13 1.97
CA GLU A 85 4.28 -15.33 1.13
C GLU A 85 3.58 -16.47 1.88
N GLU A 86 3.96 -16.72 3.14
CA GLU A 86 3.26 -17.70 3.99
C GLU A 86 1.77 -17.35 4.16
N LEU A 87 1.43 -16.06 4.34
CA LEU A 87 0.05 -15.59 4.44
C LEU A 87 -0.74 -15.92 3.17
N ILE A 88 -0.20 -15.57 2.00
CA ILE A 88 -0.83 -15.82 0.70
C ILE A 88 -1.11 -17.32 0.53
N ARG A 89 -0.15 -18.16 0.87
CA ARG A 89 -0.28 -19.62 0.81
C ARG A 89 -1.27 -20.17 1.84
N ALA A 90 -1.27 -19.64 3.06
CA ALA A 90 -2.21 -20.04 4.12
C ALA A 90 -3.66 -19.67 3.80
N LEU A 91 -3.87 -18.54 3.10
CA LEU A 91 -5.17 -18.12 2.57
C LEU A 91 -5.59 -18.91 1.32
N GLY A 92 -4.73 -19.78 0.76
CA GLY A 92 -5.00 -20.53 -0.45
C GLY A 92 -5.13 -19.67 -1.71
N LEU A 93 -4.47 -18.51 -1.76
CA LEU A 93 -4.53 -17.62 -2.91
C LEU A 93 -3.59 -18.13 -4.00
N ASP A 94 -4.16 -18.62 -5.08
CA ASP A 94 -3.40 -19.03 -6.26
C ASP A 94 -3.28 -17.85 -7.22
N ARG A 95 -2.06 -17.39 -7.43
CA ARG A 95 -1.69 -16.30 -8.33
C ARG A 95 -2.63 -15.07 -8.21
N PRO A 96 -2.76 -14.45 -7.03
CA PRO A 96 -3.64 -13.29 -6.88
C PRO A 96 -3.16 -12.10 -7.70
N VAL A 97 -4.09 -11.22 -8.08
CA VAL A 97 -3.73 -9.84 -8.44
C VAL A 97 -3.17 -9.19 -7.18
N VAL A 98 -2.02 -8.53 -7.27
CA VAL A 98 -1.41 -7.83 -6.13
C VAL A 98 -1.44 -6.33 -6.39
N VAL A 99 -2.06 -5.60 -5.46
CA VAL A 99 -2.15 -4.13 -5.48
C VAL A 99 -1.46 -3.59 -4.24
N GLY A 100 -0.57 -2.64 -4.40
CA GLY A 100 0.09 -2.01 -3.27
C GLY A 100 0.19 -0.49 -3.42
N GLN A 101 -0.08 0.23 -2.34
CA GLN A 101 0.03 1.69 -2.31
C GLN A 101 1.17 2.11 -1.39
N SER A 102 2.04 3.05 -1.85
CA SER A 102 3.12 3.63 -1.05
C SER A 102 4.06 2.56 -0.44
N PHE A 103 4.08 2.41 0.89
CA PHE A 103 4.79 1.34 1.60
C PHE A 103 4.32 -0.05 1.15
N GLY A 104 3.01 -0.25 1.02
CA GLY A 104 2.43 -1.49 0.48
C GLY A 104 2.84 -1.74 -0.96
N GLY A 105 3.06 -0.68 -1.75
CA GLY A 105 3.61 -0.77 -3.11
C GLY A 105 5.06 -1.28 -3.13
N MET A 106 5.90 -0.82 -2.20
CA MET A 106 7.24 -1.37 -2.01
C MET A 106 7.17 -2.86 -1.64
N LEU A 107 6.32 -3.23 -0.68
CA LEU A 107 6.18 -4.63 -0.26
C LEU A 107 5.64 -5.52 -1.38
N ALA A 108 4.68 -5.02 -2.19
CA ALA A 108 4.16 -5.72 -3.37
C ALA A 108 5.27 -5.98 -4.41
N ALA A 109 6.10 -4.97 -4.68
CA ALA A 109 7.23 -5.08 -5.59
C ALA A 109 8.32 -6.05 -5.08
N GLU A 110 8.61 -6.04 -3.77
CA GLU A 110 9.54 -6.98 -3.13
C GLU A 110 9.00 -8.43 -3.19
N LEU A 111 7.71 -8.65 -2.93
CA LEU A 111 7.06 -9.95 -3.07
C LEU A 111 7.15 -10.46 -4.52
N ALA A 112 6.81 -9.61 -5.49
CA ALA A 112 6.86 -9.98 -6.90
C ALA A 112 8.29 -10.26 -7.38
N ALA A 113 9.29 -9.55 -6.85
CA ALA A 113 10.70 -9.80 -7.18
C ALA A 113 11.26 -11.06 -6.49
N ALA A 114 10.84 -11.33 -5.24
CA ALA A 114 11.26 -12.53 -4.50
C ALA A 114 10.59 -13.79 -5.06
N PHE A 115 9.32 -13.70 -5.39
CA PHE A 115 8.46 -14.80 -5.87
C PHE A 115 7.84 -14.44 -7.23
N PRO A 116 8.59 -14.48 -8.34
CA PRO A 116 8.12 -13.99 -9.65
C PRO A 116 6.87 -14.67 -10.18
N ALA A 117 6.60 -15.92 -9.78
CA ALA A 117 5.41 -16.67 -10.20
C ALA A 117 4.18 -16.39 -9.34
N LEU A 118 4.32 -15.63 -8.24
CA LEU A 118 3.24 -15.43 -7.27
C LEU A 118 2.15 -14.49 -7.80
N PRO A 119 2.43 -13.25 -8.27
CA PRO A 119 1.35 -12.40 -8.76
C PRO A 119 0.93 -12.78 -10.18
N GLU A 120 -0.38 -12.77 -10.44
CA GLU A 120 -0.90 -12.81 -11.81
C GLU A 120 -0.68 -11.47 -12.51
N LYS A 121 -1.04 -10.39 -11.84
CA LYS A 121 -0.81 -8.99 -12.25
C LYS A 121 -0.36 -8.20 -11.03
N LEU A 122 0.43 -7.14 -11.24
CA LEU A 122 0.93 -6.26 -10.20
C LEU A 122 0.45 -4.83 -10.46
N ILE A 123 -0.08 -4.15 -9.44
CA ILE A 123 -0.47 -2.74 -9.51
C ILE A 123 0.22 -1.99 -8.38
N LEU A 124 0.97 -0.96 -8.74
CA LEU A 124 1.74 -0.13 -7.84
C LEU A 124 1.19 1.30 -7.88
N LEU A 125 0.66 1.77 -6.76
CA LEU A 125 0.16 3.13 -6.59
C LEU A 125 1.18 3.92 -5.78
N ASP A 126 1.88 4.88 -6.39
CA ASP A 126 2.88 5.74 -5.76
C ASP A 126 3.85 4.98 -4.83
N PRO A 127 4.48 3.88 -5.29
CA PRO A 127 5.30 3.03 -4.42
C PRO A 127 6.53 3.76 -3.93
N ILE A 128 6.89 3.58 -2.65
CA ILE A 128 8.23 3.88 -2.15
C ILE A 128 9.20 2.74 -2.53
N GLY A 129 10.44 2.78 -2.07
CA GLY A 129 11.38 1.66 -2.18
C GLY A 129 12.60 1.94 -3.07
N LEU A 130 12.60 3.06 -3.78
CA LEU A 130 13.76 3.56 -4.52
C LEU A 130 14.27 4.86 -3.89
N TRP A 131 15.54 5.18 -4.14
CA TRP A 131 16.17 6.41 -3.69
C TRP A 131 17.03 7.03 -4.78
N SER A 132 16.94 8.35 -4.89
CA SER A 132 17.80 9.18 -5.72
C SER A 132 18.08 10.50 -5.01
N GLU A 133 19.34 10.90 -4.94
CA GLU A 133 19.74 12.19 -4.39
C GLU A 133 19.16 13.39 -5.19
N ALA A 134 18.83 13.18 -6.46
CA ALA A 134 18.22 14.21 -7.30
C ALA A 134 16.71 14.43 -7.01
N ALA A 135 16.06 13.46 -6.36
CA ALA A 135 14.64 13.49 -6.00
C ALA A 135 14.43 12.73 -4.67
N PRO A 136 14.92 13.26 -3.54
CA PRO A 136 14.82 12.58 -2.27
C PRO A 136 13.34 12.44 -1.85
N THR A 137 12.98 11.26 -1.33
CA THR A 137 11.67 11.04 -0.70
C THR A 137 11.55 11.90 0.55
N ALA A 138 10.43 12.59 0.71
CA ALA A 138 10.18 13.38 1.91
C ALA A 138 10.07 12.45 3.14
N ASN A 139 10.56 12.96 4.27
CA ASN A 139 10.58 12.21 5.51
C ASN A 139 9.24 12.32 6.25
N TRP A 140 8.26 11.48 5.89
CA TRP A 140 6.93 11.52 6.50
C TRP A 140 6.91 11.21 8.01
N ILE A 141 7.93 10.48 8.52
CA ILE A 141 8.02 10.14 9.96
C ILE A 141 8.44 11.37 10.78
N ALA A 142 9.33 12.20 10.23
CA ALA A 142 9.79 13.42 10.90
C ALA A 142 8.99 14.67 10.51
N THR A 143 8.05 14.54 9.57
CA THR A 143 7.20 15.68 9.16
C THR A 143 6.12 15.92 10.22
N PRO A 144 5.96 17.16 10.70
CA PRO A 144 4.88 17.50 11.62
C PRO A 144 3.51 17.13 11.04
N PRO A 145 2.57 16.60 11.87
CA PRO A 145 1.26 16.13 11.39
C PRO A 145 0.49 17.17 10.57
N GLU A 146 0.57 18.44 10.93
CA GLU A 146 -0.08 19.55 10.22
C GLU A 146 0.49 19.83 8.82
N GLN A 147 1.69 19.33 8.52
CA GLN A 147 2.33 19.46 7.21
C GLN A 147 2.12 18.21 6.32
N LEU A 148 1.74 17.08 6.90
CA LEU A 148 1.51 15.83 6.15
C LEU A 148 0.48 16.00 5.02
N PRO A 149 -0.66 16.67 5.21
CA PRO A 149 -1.63 16.85 4.13
C PRO A 149 -1.04 17.51 2.88
N ALA A 150 -0.12 18.47 3.04
CA ALA A 150 0.54 19.14 1.93
C ALA A 150 1.54 18.25 1.17
N LEU A 151 2.04 17.18 1.79
CA LEU A 151 2.87 16.17 1.12
C LEU A 151 2.02 15.13 0.40
N LEU A 152 0.86 14.78 0.98
CA LEU A 152 0.03 13.67 0.52
C LEU A 152 -0.93 14.06 -0.59
N PHE A 153 -1.44 15.30 -0.59
CA PHE A 153 -2.44 15.77 -1.54
C PHE A 153 -1.91 16.88 -2.42
N HIS A 154 -2.33 16.91 -3.67
CA HIS A 154 -2.17 18.07 -4.54
C HIS A 154 -2.93 19.26 -3.98
N ASP A 155 -4.22 19.05 -3.68
CA ASP A 155 -5.08 20.01 -3.00
C ASP A 155 -5.61 19.45 -1.66
N PRO A 156 -4.95 19.78 -0.52
CA PRO A 156 -5.41 19.37 0.80
C PRO A 156 -6.80 19.91 1.18
N THR A 157 -7.31 20.91 0.45
CA THR A 157 -8.63 21.51 0.70
C THR A 157 -9.76 20.87 -0.13
N SER A 158 -9.41 19.96 -1.03
CA SER A 158 -10.36 19.22 -1.84
C SER A 158 -11.36 18.41 -0.97
N PRO A 159 -12.61 18.20 -1.43
CA PRO A 159 -13.58 17.38 -0.68
C PRO A 159 -13.06 15.97 -0.35
N ALA A 160 -12.31 15.36 -1.26
CA ALA A 160 -11.72 14.03 -1.06
C ALA A 160 -10.66 14.04 0.05
N ALA A 161 -9.73 15.00 0.04
CA ALA A 161 -8.74 15.17 1.09
C ALA A 161 -9.40 15.49 2.43
N GLN A 162 -10.36 16.42 2.46
CA GLN A 162 -11.07 16.78 3.67
C GLN A 162 -11.88 15.62 4.26
N SER A 163 -12.48 14.76 3.44
CA SER A 163 -13.17 13.57 3.91
C SER A 163 -12.24 12.57 4.59
N MET A 164 -10.99 12.43 4.08
CA MET A 164 -9.99 11.55 4.69
C MET A 164 -9.35 12.16 5.94
N LEU A 165 -9.17 13.50 5.95
CA LEU A 165 -8.50 14.23 7.02
C LEU A 165 -9.47 14.68 8.12
N ALA A 166 -10.79 14.56 7.92
CA ALA A 166 -11.79 15.01 8.87
C ALA A 166 -11.58 14.37 10.24
N PRO A 167 -11.36 15.17 11.29
CA PRO A 167 -11.26 14.62 12.63
C PRO A 167 -12.63 14.09 13.07
N SER A 168 -12.63 13.08 13.94
CA SER A 168 -13.85 12.69 14.65
C SER A 168 -14.35 13.86 15.52
N ASP A 169 -15.67 13.98 15.72
CA ASP A 169 -16.22 14.91 16.71
C ASP A 169 -15.89 14.52 18.15
N ASP A 170 -15.46 13.28 18.37
CA ASP A 170 -15.05 12.74 19.67
C ASP A 170 -13.53 12.91 19.86
N ILE A 171 -13.17 13.68 20.91
CA ILE A 171 -11.78 13.96 21.26
C ILE A 171 -10.96 12.70 21.59
N GLU A 172 -11.59 11.72 22.24
CA GLU A 172 -10.91 10.45 22.58
C GLU A 172 -10.60 9.65 21.33
N GLN A 173 -11.54 9.61 20.37
CA GLN A 173 -11.32 8.98 19.05
C GLN A 173 -10.28 9.72 18.23
N GLN A 174 -10.24 11.06 18.25
CA GLN A 174 -9.18 11.82 17.59
C GLN A 174 -7.80 11.46 18.12
N GLN A 175 -7.66 11.43 19.44
CA GLN A 175 -6.39 11.09 20.10
C GLN A 175 -5.96 9.65 19.80
N ALA A 176 -6.91 8.71 19.83
CA ALA A 176 -6.65 7.31 19.50
C ALA A 176 -6.21 7.16 18.03
N ALA A 177 -6.89 7.81 17.10
CA ALA A 177 -6.52 7.79 15.68
C ALA A 177 -5.13 8.41 15.41
N ALA A 178 -4.82 9.54 16.05
CA ALA A 178 -3.50 10.15 15.95
C ALA A 178 -2.40 9.24 16.52
N ALA A 179 -2.63 8.61 17.66
CA ALA A 179 -1.69 7.66 18.27
C ALA A 179 -1.51 6.41 17.38
N ALA A 180 -2.58 5.88 16.80
CA ALA A 180 -2.54 4.74 15.89
C ALA A 180 -1.74 5.07 14.62
N MET A 181 -1.93 6.25 14.04
CA MET A 181 -1.16 6.70 12.87
C MET A 181 0.34 6.81 13.18
N VAL A 182 0.70 7.44 14.29
CA VAL A 182 2.10 7.57 14.72
C VAL A 182 2.72 6.19 14.96
N TRP A 183 1.98 5.28 15.57
CA TRP A 183 2.41 3.91 15.79
C TRP A 183 2.59 3.15 14.47
N ALA A 184 1.64 3.27 13.53
CA ALA A 184 1.74 2.67 12.20
C ALA A 184 2.96 3.18 11.43
N PHE A 185 3.26 4.48 11.50
CA PHE A 185 4.49 5.04 10.93
C PHE A 185 5.75 4.47 11.60
N GLY A 186 5.73 4.22 12.91
CA GLY A 186 6.81 3.55 13.62
C GLY A 186 7.02 2.11 13.13
N CYS A 187 5.94 1.35 13.00
CA CYS A 187 5.97 -0.03 12.52
C CYS A 187 6.54 -0.14 11.10
N THR A 188 6.01 0.65 10.17
CA THR A 188 6.44 0.67 8.77
C THR A 188 7.82 1.32 8.60
N GLY A 189 8.11 2.33 9.41
CA GLY A 189 9.41 3.00 9.46
C GLY A 189 10.56 2.08 9.82
N LYS A 190 10.32 1.02 10.59
CA LYS A 190 11.34 -0.02 10.86
C LYS A 190 11.99 -0.54 9.56
N PHE A 191 11.25 -0.58 8.46
CA PHE A 191 11.70 -1.12 7.17
C PHE A 191 12.07 -0.05 6.13
N ALA A 192 11.57 1.17 6.28
CA ALA A 192 11.73 2.24 5.30
C ALA A 192 12.59 3.43 5.77
N TRP A 193 12.85 3.55 7.07
CA TRP A 193 13.63 4.65 7.64
C TRP A 193 15.13 4.34 7.71
N PRO A 194 16.03 5.33 7.55
CA PRO A 194 15.80 6.73 7.10
C PRO A 194 15.68 6.83 5.58
N ILE A 195 16.11 5.83 4.82
CA ILE A 195 16.06 5.77 3.36
C ILE A 195 15.24 4.55 2.96
N PRO A 196 14.17 4.70 2.16
CA PRO A 196 13.26 3.60 1.83
C PRO A 196 13.88 2.54 0.90
N ASP A 197 14.99 2.84 0.21
CA ASP A 197 15.66 1.87 -0.66
C ASP A 197 16.46 0.85 0.17
N ARG A 198 15.96 -0.38 0.21
CA ARG A 198 16.63 -1.55 0.80
C ARG A 198 17.21 -2.46 -0.28
N GLY A 199 17.56 -1.90 -1.43
CA GLY A 199 18.12 -2.61 -2.58
C GLY A 199 17.05 -3.14 -3.54
N LEU A 200 15.80 -2.68 -3.47
CA LEU A 200 14.72 -3.05 -4.38
C LEU A 200 15.13 -2.81 -5.85
N ARG A 201 15.84 -1.72 -6.16
CA ARG A 201 16.37 -1.42 -7.50
C ARG A 201 17.15 -2.58 -8.14
N TYR A 202 17.83 -3.39 -7.33
CA TYR A 202 18.61 -4.53 -7.82
C TYR A 202 17.79 -5.80 -8.02
N ARG A 203 16.51 -5.79 -7.61
CA ARG A 203 15.61 -6.95 -7.67
C ARG A 203 14.46 -6.77 -8.63
N LEU A 204 14.06 -5.53 -8.96
CA LEU A 204 12.89 -5.24 -9.81
C LEU A 204 12.93 -5.91 -11.19
N HIS A 205 14.13 -6.15 -11.75
CA HIS A 205 14.28 -6.90 -13.02
C HIS A 205 13.75 -8.35 -12.94
N ARG A 206 13.49 -8.87 -11.74
CA ARG A 206 12.94 -10.20 -11.52
C ARG A 206 11.41 -10.24 -11.56
N VAL A 207 10.75 -9.08 -11.52
CA VAL A 207 9.30 -8.98 -11.66
C VAL A 207 8.94 -9.37 -13.10
N VAL A 208 8.17 -10.45 -13.26
CA VAL A 208 7.73 -10.99 -14.56
C VAL A 208 6.24 -10.80 -14.80
N ALA A 209 5.47 -10.51 -13.74
CA ALA A 209 4.04 -10.23 -13.86
C ALA A 209 3.83 -8.91 -14.64
N PRO A 210 2.83 -8.85 -15.54
CA PRO A 210 2.38 -7.58 -16.10
C PRO A 210 2.12 -6.58 -14.98
N THR A 211 2.69 -5.38 -15.10
CA THR A 211 2.70 -4.39 -14.02
C THR A 211 2.13 -3.06 -14.47
N LEU A 212 1.15 -2.53 -13.73
CA LEU A 212 0.68 -1.15 -13.85
C LEU A 212 1.31 -0.31 -12.75
N ILE A 213 1.90 0.81 -13.14
CA ILE A 213 2.45 1.83 -12.23
C ILE A 213 1.60 3.07 -12.38
N VAL A 214 0.87 3.45 -11.33
CA VAL A 214 0.07 4.67 -11.26
C VAL A 214 0.76 5.66 -10.36
N TRP A 215 0.81 6.93 -10.77
CA TRP A 215 1.48 7.98 -9.97
C TRP A 215 0.78 9.32 -10.10
N GLY A 216 0.60 10.00 -8.97
CA GLY A 216 0.18 11.40 -8.95
C GLY A 216 1.29 12.32 -9.44
N ARG A 217 0.98 13.22 -10.38
CA ARG A 217 1.96 14.19 -10.96
C ARG A 217 2.60 15.06 -9.89
N GLU A 218 1.81 15.51 -8.95
CA GLU A 218 2.17 16.45 -7.90
C GLU A 218 2.46 15.77 -6.56
N ASP A 219 2.84 14.48 -6.60
CA ASP A 219 3.29 13.76 -5.41
C ASP A 219 4.54 14.45 -4.83
N ARG A 220 4.35 15.07 -3.66
CA ARG A 220 5.40 15.78 -2.93
C ARG A 220 6.09 14.92 -1.88
N LEU A 221 5.53 13.72 -1.61
CA LEU A 221 6.16 12.77 -0.72
C LEU A 221 7.19 11.93 -1.48
N VAL A 222 6.80 11.40 -2.64
CA VAL A 222 7.65 10.57 -3.52
C VAL A 222 7.51 11.05 -4.95
N SER A 223 8.51 11.73 -5.46
CA SER A 223 8.45 12.35 -6.79
C SER A 223 7.97 11.39 -7.89
N ALA A 224 7.08 11.88 -8.76
CA ALA A 224 6.61 11.13 -9.94
C ALA A 224 7.75 10.70 -10.90
N ALA A 225 8.95 11.26 -10.76
CA ALA A 225 10.13 10.81 -11.49
C ALA A 225 10.51 9.33 -11.19
N TYR A 226 10.05 8.79 -10.07
CA TYR A 226 10.27 7.38 -9.75
C TYR A 226 9.40 6.43 -10.59
N ALA A 227 8.27 6.87 -11.12
CA ALA A 227 7.44 6.05 -12.00
C ALA A 227 8.25 5.53 -13.20
N GLU A 228 9.04 6.41 -13.84
CA GLU A 228 9.94 6.06 -14.95
C GLU A 228 11.09 5.15 -14.49
N GLN A 229 11.56 5.28 -13.24
CA GLN A 229 12.60 4.40 -12.72
C GLN A 229 12.08 2.98 -12.49
N PHE A 230 10.88 2.83 -11.91
CA PHE A 230 10.22 1.53 -11.81
C PHE A 230 9.98 0.92 -13.19
N HIS A 231 9.47 1.71 -14.14
CA HIS A 231 9.22 1.26 -15.50
C HIS A 231 10.48 0.73 -16.20
N LYS A 232 11.60 1.42 -16.06
CA LYS A 232 12.89 0.96 -16.63
C LYS A 232 13.40 -0.34 -16.03
N LEU A 233 13.02 -0.62 -14.79
CA LEU A 233 13.51 -1.78 -14.05
C LEU A 233 12.57 -3.00 -14.14
N ILE A 234 11.30 -2.80 -14.50
CA ILE A 234 10.28 -3.85 -14.68
C ILE A 234 9.96 -3.96 -16.16
N ALA A 235 10.37 -5.07 -16.77
CA ALA A 235 10.33 -5.22 -18.24
C ALA A 235 8.91 -5.17 -18.83
N ASP A 236 7.94 -5.84 -18.18
CA ASP A 236 6.53 -5.82 -18.61
C ASP A 236 5.74 -4.86 -17.71
N SER A 237 5.88 -3.56 -17.95
CA SER A 237 5.18 -2.55 -17.17
C SER A 237 4.64 -1.42 -18.05
N THR A 238 3.60 -0.78 -17.55
CA THR A 238 2.99 0.44 -18.09
C THR A 238 2.88 1.49 -17.02
N VAL A 239 2.99 2.77 -17.40
CA VAL A 239 2.89 3.91 -16.49
C VAL A 239 1.65 4.73 -16.81
N THR A 240 0.89 5.08 -15.80
CA THR A 240 -0.18 6.07 -15.87
C THR A 240 0.12 7.18 -14.86
N ILE A 241 0.28 8.40 -15.35
CA ILE A 241 0.41 9.59 -14.52
C ILE A 241 -0.95 10.26 -14.42
N ILE A 242 -1.38 10.54 -13.20
CA ILE A 242 -2.63 11.24 -12.90
C ILE A 242 -2.29 12.70 -12.61
N GLU A 243 -2.82 13.61 -13.42
CA GLU A 243 -2.60 15.04 -13.30
C GLU A 243 -3.41 15.62 -12.11
N ASP A 244 -2.96 16.74 -11.54
CA ASP A 244 -3.57 17.39 -10.38
C ASP A 244 -3.80 16.42 -9.20
N CYS A 245 -2.83 15.56 -8.94
CA CYS A 245 -2.92 14.45 -7.99
C CYS A 245 -1.62 14.32 -7.19
N GLY A 246 -1.75 14.15 -5.87
CA GLY A 246 -0.65 13.89 -4.95
C GLY A 246 -0.36 12.40 -4.76
N HIS A 247 0.07 12.03 -3.56
CA HIS A 247 0.54 10.69 -3.16
C HIS A 247 -0.57 9.64 -2.96
N ILE A 248 -1.84 10.04 -2.99
CA ILE A 248 -2.96 9.14 -2.70
C ILE A 248 -3.99 9.19 -3.85
N PRO A 249 -3.62 8.70 -5.06
CA PRO A 249 -4.46 8.83 -6.26
C PRO A 249 -5.81 8.14 -6.10
N GLN A 250 -5.88 7.01 -5.41
CA GLN A 250 -7.12 6.28 -5.16
C GLN A 250 -8.12 7.04 -4.27
N VAL A 251 -7.70 8.12 -3.60
CA VAL A 251 -8.56 9.02 -2.81
C VAL A 251 -8.79 10.32 -3.56
N GLU A 252 -7.72 10.98 -4.01
CA GLU A 252 -7.80 12.32 -4.58
C GLU A 252 -8.37 12.34 -6.01
N LYS A 253 -8.10 11.28 -6.79
CA LYS A 253 -8.54 11.10 -8.18
C LYS A 253 -9.07 9.68 -8.40
N LEU A 254 -10.12 9.36 -7.63
CA LEU A 254 -10.67 8.00 -7.60
C LEU A 254 -11.08 7.50 -8.99
N ASP A 255 -11.83 8.31 -9.75
CA ASP A 255 -12.39 7.88 -11.03
C ASP A 255 -11.27 7.61 -12.06
N GLU A 256 -10.29 8.50 -12.16
CA GLU A 256 -9.14 8.35 -13.07
C GLU A 256 -8.26 7.16 -12.65
N THR A 257 -8.09 6.95 -11.35
CA THR A 257 -7.34 5.80 -10.81
C THR A 257 -8.06 4.50 -11.12
N LEU A 258 -9.38 4.45 -10.92
CA LEU A 258 -10.19 3.28 -11.25
C LEU A 258 -10.21 2.99 -12.75
N GLU A 259 -10.28 4.02 -13.62
CA GLU A 259 -10.22 3.85 -15.07
C GLU A 259 -8.90 3.16 -15.48
N ALA A 260 -7.77 3.63 -14.94
CA ALA A 260 -6.46 3.03 -15.23
C ALA A 260 -6.37 1.57 -14.74
N VAL A 261 -6.84 1.31 -13.53
CA VAL A 261 -6.81 -0.03 -12.90
C VAL A 261 -7.76 -0.99 -13.61
N ASP A 262 -9.01 -0.59 -13.85
CA ASP A 262 -10.01 -1.43 -14.53
C ASP A 262 -9.57 -1.79 -15.95
N LYS A 263 -9.01 -0.83 -16.70
CA LYS A 263 -8.46 -1.07 -18.04
C LYS A 263 -7.31 -2.09 -18.03
N PHE A 264 -6.46 -2.03 -17.04
CA PHE A 264 -5.34 -2.96 -16.90
C PHE A 264 -5.79 -4.35 -16.47
N LEU A 265 -6.85 -4.44 -15.67
CA LEU A 265 -7.38 -5.71 -15.15
C LEU A 265 -8.23 -6.48 -16.17
N LEU A 266 -8.71 -5.82 -17.23
CA LEU A 266 -9.39 -6.48 -18.36
C LEU A 266 -8.42 -7.41 -19.12
#